data_dc8381e5ca9c8960685732a3610af6a8
#
_entry.id   dc8381e5ca9c8960685732a3610af6a8
#
_cell.length_a   1.000
_cell.length_b   1.000
_cell.length_c   1.000
_cell.angle_alpha   90.00
_cell.angle_beta   90.00
_cell.angle_gamma   90.00
#
_symmetry.space_group_name_H-M   'P 1'
#
loop_
_entity.id
_entity.type
_entity.pdbx_description
1 polymer ?
#
loop_
_entity_poly.entity_id
_entity_poly.type
_entity_poly.pdbx_seq_one_letter_code
_entity_poly.pdbx_strand_id
1 'polypeptide(L)'
;TTTLIDSTLVGGDDDHNGKWVRFTSGANDGRIRRVSDYVASSTTVTIDATGTALTQTESGDTYELWDEEYQPESVHRAIEQAGVDITGIAFDPIENTSLHGDKATARFDVPSNIYMVRAIDYRSSVTGTTIHACDRVFDETPDSDFTQAVDDQDFKSGKSLKITVGVDGSPGDFVTDSIGSLDLSRYTHLEGWIKSTVALTAADYKVHLDNGAVLADGTDKESLDMPAASADIWTYFSVKLDNPEDDTAIISIGLEMDQDKGAHTVWFDHIQAVNTNTARWNRLPKNLWHLGQESPEILLTTGGVNVVGYSLLKLIGGDRPVLLSADATTTETHASYIIYRATGLLMAARGGGPSTDPENKGNRSGGWFGLAEQEKRRFGLL
;
A
#
# COMPACT_ATOMS: atom_id res chain seq x y z
N THR A 1 3.91 -42.41 1.40
CA THR A 1 2.54 -42.92 1.28
C THR A 1 2.07 -42.76 -0.15
N THR A 2 1.41 -43.78 -0.67
CA THR A 2 0.87 -43.80 -2.04
C THR A 2 -0.64 -44.05 -2.05
N THR A 3 -1.27 -44.07 -0.88
CA THR A 3 -2.70 -44.34 -0.76
C THR A 3 -3.38 -43.28 0.12
N LEU A 4 -4.59 -42.88 -0.28
CA LEU A 4 -5.53 -42.05 0.46
C LEU A 4 -6.78 -42.90 0.69
N ILE A 5 -7.38 -42.79 1.87
CA ILE A 5 -8.67 -43.41 2.19
C ILE A 5 -9.64 -42.26 2.51
N ASP A 6 -10.73 -42.17 1.73
CA ASP A 6 -11.74 -41.14 1.90
C ASP A 6 -13.14 -41.74 1.78
N SER A 7 -13.78 -41.93 2.91
CA SER A 7 -15.13 -42.53 2.98
C SER A 7 -16.23 -41.68 2.35
N THR A 8 -15.94 -40.44 2.01
CA THR A 8 -16.90 -39.53 1.36
C THR A 8 -16.83 -39.63 -0.17
N LEU A 9 -15.78 -40.24 -0.71
CA LEU A 9 -15.60 -40.39 -2.15
C LEU A 9 -16.56 -41.44 -2.71
N VAL A 10 -17.37 -41.04 -3.64
CA VAL A 10 -18.38 -41.91 -4.27
C VAL A 10 -17.97 -42.21 -5.71
N GLY A 11 -18.28 -43.43 -6.19
CA GLY A 11 -17.98 -43.87 -7.53
C GLY A 11 -17.90 -45.41 -7.61
N GLY A 12 -17.89 -45.97 -8.80
CA GLY A 12 -17.55 -47.38 -9.05
C GLY A 12 -16.04 -47.58 -8.98
N ASP A 13 -15.60 -48.85 -9.02
CA ASP A 13 -14.18 -49.14 -9.20
C ASP A 13 -13.67 -48.45 -10.46
N ASP A 14 -12.46 -47.93 -10.38
CA ASP A 14 -11.75 -47.22 -11.46
C ASP A 14 -12.33 -45.84 -11.86
N ASP A 15 -13.48 -45.41 -11.33
CA ASP A 15 -14.12 -44.11 -11.73
C ASP A 15 -13.24 -42.87 -11.51
N HIS A 16 -12.21 -42.99 -10.68
CA HIS A 16 -11.29 -41.92 -10.39
C HIS A 16 -9.89 -42.12 -11.01
N ASN A 17 -9.67 -43.23 -11.75
CA ASN A 17 -8.40 -43.50 -12.40
C ASN A 17 -8.06 -42.39 -13.41
N GLY A 18 -6.80 -41.99 -13.43
CA GLY A 18 -6.32 -40.93 -14.31
C GLY A 18 -6.59 -39.50 -13.83
N LYS A 19 -7.47 -39.28 -12.85
CA LYS A 19 -7.71 -37.96 -12.25
C LYS A 19 -6.48 -37.44 -11.52
N TRP A 20 -6.49 -36.15 -11.19
CA TRP A 20 -5.42 -35.49 -10.44
C TRP A 20 -5.85 -35.22 -9.01
N VAL A 21 -4.98 -35.57 -8.06
CA VAL A 21 -5.10 -35.16 -6.66
C VAL A 21 -4.18 -33.96 -6.43
N ARG A 22 -4.73 -32.86 -5.90
CA ARG A 22 -3.97 -31.74 -5.37
C ARG A 22 -4.22 -31.66 -3.87
N PHE A 23 -3.16 -31.74 -3.06
CA PHE A 23 -3.26 -31.57 -1.62
C PHE A 23 -3.40 -30.09 -1.30
N THR A 24 -4.34 -29.76 -0.41
CA THR A 24 -4.68 -28.37 -0.02
C THR A 24 -4.40 -28.09 1.45
N SER A 25 -3.87 -29.09 2.18
CA SER A 25 -3.38 -28.89 3.54
C SER A 25 -2.36 -29.97 3.95
N GLY A 26 -1.80 -29.82 5.16
CA GLY A 26 -0.87 -30.75 5.76
C GLY A 26 0.53 -30.73 5.16
N ALA A 27 1.32 -31.76 5.45
CA ALA A 27 2.71 -31.85 5.01
C ALA A 27 2.90 -32.00 3.49
N ASN A 28 1.82 -32.27 2.77
CA ASN A 28 1.81 -32.42 1.32
C ASN A 28 1.13 -31.26 0.59
N ASP A 29 0.79 -30.18 1.29
CA ASP A 29 0.13 -29.02 0.70
C ASP A 29 0.82 -28.54 -0.60
N GLY A 30 0.02 -28.22 -1.61
CA GLY A 30 0.46 -27.79 -2.93
C GLY A 30 0.99 -28.93 -3.83
N ARG A 31 1.16 -30.16 -3.34
CA ARG A 31 1.62 -31.27 -4.15
C ARG A 31 0.50 -31.82 -5.03
N ILE A 32 0.85 -32.19 -6.26
CA ILE A 32 -0.06 -32.73 -7.25
C ILE A 32 0.40 -34.12 -7.68
N ARG A 33 -0.53 -35.07 -7.76
CA ARG A 33 -0.28 -36.46 -8.17
C ARG A 33 -1.42 -36.96 -9.01
N ARG A 34 -1.11 -37.96 -9.85
CA ARG A 34 -2.13 -38.66 -10.63
C ARG A 34 -2.68 -39.85 -9.84
N VAL A 35 -3.97 -40.10 -9.96
CA VAL A 35 -4.60 -41.33 -9.46
C VAL A 35 -4.26 -42.44 -10.39
N SER A 36 -3.63 -43.51 -9.88
CA SER A 36 -3.31 -44.69 -10.63
C SER A 36 -4.37 -45.78 -10.50
N ASP A 37 -5.10 -45.78 -9.37
CA ASP A 37 -6.13 -46.77 -9.09
C ASP A 37 -7.12 -46.27 -8.03
N TYR A 38 -8.39 -46.65 -8.17
CA TYR A 38 -9.43 -46.40 -7.18
C TYR A 38 -10.23 -47.66 -6.92
N VAL A 39 -10.32 -48.05 -5.65
CA VAL A 39 -11.09 -49.21 -5.19
C VAL A 39 -12.30 -48.75 -4.40
N ALA A 40 -13.49 -48.84 -4.99
CA ALA A 40 -14.74 -48.35 -4.39
C ALA A 40 -15.11 -49.06 -3.09
N SER A 41 -14.87 -50.37 -2.97
CA SER A 41 -15.22 -51.18 -1.79
C SER A 41 -14.46 -50.76 -0.52
N SER A 42 -13.28 -50.18 -0.67
CA SER A 42 -12.43 -49.68 0.43
C SER A 42 -12.29 -48.15 0.42
N THR A 43 -12.92 -47.44 -0.55
CA THR A 43 -12.78 -46.02 -0.78
C THR A 43 -11.32 -45.56 -0.80
N THR A 44 -10.46 -46.38 -1.43
CA THR A 44 -9.02 -46.18 -1.44
C THR A 44 -8.59 -45.64 -2.81
N VAL A 45 -7.94 -44.47 -2.79
CA VAL A 45 -7.26 -43.91 -3.95
C VAL A 45 -5.79 -44.22 -3.87
N THR A 46 -5.26 -44.90 -4.89
CA THR A 46 -3.83 -45.10 -5.07
C THR A 46 -3.29 -44.03 -5.99
N ILE A 47 -2.28 -43.34 -5.54
CA ILE A 47 -1.66 -42.23 -6.27
C ILE A 47 -0.29 -42.60 -6.79
N ASP A 48 0.08 -42.02 -7.95
CA ASP A 48 1.35 -42.29 -8.59
C ASP A 48 2.52 -41.88 -7.67
N ALA A 49 3.49 -42.79 -7.54
CA ALA A 49 4.68 -42.59 -6.71
C ALA A 49 5.76 -41.74 -7.38
N THR A 50 5.56 -41.30 -8.63
CA THR A 50 6.56 -40.52 -9.34
C THR A 50 6.75 -39.13 -8.73
N GLY A 51 8.01 -38.67 -8.64
CA GLY A 51 8.39 -37.37 -8.08
C GLY A 51 8.80 -37.42 -6.61
N THR A 52 8.74 -36.27 -5.91
CA THR A 52 9.13 -36.17 -4.49
C THR A 52 8.22 -37.03 -3.63
N ALA A 53 8.79 -37.85 -2.75
CA ALA A 53 8.03 -38.69 -1.85
C ALA A 53 7.01 -37.91 -1.04
N LEU A 54 5.79 -38.43 -0.97
CA LEU A 54 4.75 -37.86 -0.11
C LEU A 54 5.00 -38.27 1.35
N THR A 55 4.79 -37.34 2.24
CA THR A 55 4.73 -37.62 3.67
C THR A 55 3.41 -38.33 3.98
N GLN A 56 3.33 -39.02 5.09
CA GLN A 56 2.07 -39.64 5.51
C GLN A 56 1.02 -38.52 5.69
N THR A 57 -0.16 -38.72 5.10
CA THR A 57 -1.32 -37.84 5.34
C THR A 57 -1.92 -38.16 6.68
N GLU A 58 -2.35 -37.14 7.39
CA GLU A 58 -3.03 -37.26 8.69
C GLU A 58 -4.54 -37.08 8.51
N SER A 59 -5.29 -37.54 9.52
CA SER A 59 -6.74 -37.32 9.54
C SER A 59 -7.04 -35.81 9.65
N GLY A 60 -7.76 -35.29 8.67
CA GLY A 60 -8.08 -33.86 8.56
C GLY A 60 -7.30 -33.13 7.45
N ASP A 61 -6.28 -33.77 6.87
CA ASP A 61 -5.67 -33.22 5.64
C ASP A 61 -6.70 -33.20 4.51
N THR A 62 -6.71 -32.09 3.78
CA THR A 62 -7.65 -31.86 2.67
C THR A 62 -6.96 -32.00 1.32
N TYR A 63 -7.74 -32.39 0.32
CA TYR A 63 -7.30 -32.45 -1.06
C TYR A 63 -8.44 -32.14 -2.02
N GLU A 64 -8.09 -31.83 -3.25
CA GLU A 64 -9.01 -31.67 -4.39
C GLU A 64 -8.79 -32.80 -5.37
N LEU A 65 -9.89 -33.29 -5.96
CA LEU A 65 -9.85 -34.26 -7.04
C LEU A 65 -10.27 -33.60 -8.35
N TRP A 66 -9.33 -33.51 -9.30
CA TRP A 66 -9.51 -32.83 -10.57
C TRP A 66 -9.69 -33.85 -11.69
N ASP A 67 -10.45 -33.46 -12.70
CA ASP A 67 -10.63 -34.29 -13.89
C ASP A 67 -9.28 -34.61 -14.57
N GLU A 68 -9.17 -35.78 -15.17
CA GLU A 68 -7.92 -36.22 -15.84
C GLU A 68 -7.49 -35.27 -16.95
N GLU A 69 -8.46 -34.56 -17.53
CA GLU A 69 -8.24 -33.62 -18.62
C GLU A 69 -7.51 -32.36 -18.17
N TYR A 70 -7.70 -31.91 -16.91
CA TYR A 70 -7.20 -30.63 -16.43
C TYR A 70 -6.24 -30.80 -15.26
N GLN A 71 -4.93 -30.84 -15.58
CA GLN A 71 -3.93 -30.81 -14.54
C GLN A 71 -3.99 -29.48 -13.78
N PRO A 72 -4.09 -29.46 -12.43
CA PRO A 72 -4.21 -28.25 -11.64
C PRO A 72 -3.16 -27.18 -11.94
N GLU A 73 -1.88 -27.54 -12.09
CA GLU A 73 -0.82 -26.59 -12.47
C GLU A 73 -1.07 -25.89 -13.81
N SER A 74 -1.64 -26.61 -14.79
CA SER A 74 -1.96 -26.02 -16.10
C SER A 74 -3.08 -25.00 -15.99
N VAL A 75 -4.06 -25.28 -15.11
CA VAL A 75 -5.16 -24.34 -14.81
C VAL A 75 -4.62 -23.12 -14.10
N HIS A 76 -3.79 -23.29 -13.07
CA HIS A 76 -3.17 -22.18 -12.35
C HIS A 76 -2.32 -21.30 -13.29
N ARG A 77 -1.46 -21.89 -14.11
CA ARG A 77 -0.68 -21.15 -15.12
C ARG A 77 -1.56 -20.36 -16.10
N ALA A 78 -2.68 -20.94 -16.52
CA ALA A 78 -3.60 -20.24 -17.41
C ALA A 78 -4.29 -19.04 -16.71
N ILE A 79 -4.62 -19.18 -15.43
CA ILE A 79 -5.17 -18.11 -14.60
C ILE A 79 -4.13 -17.00 -14.41
N GLU A 80 -2.89 -17.35 -14.02
CA GLU A 80 -1.79 -16.42 -13.90
C GLU A 80 -1.51 -15.66 -15.19
N GLN A 81 -1.43 -16.42 -16.32
CA GLN A 81 -1.23 -15.81 -17.64
C GLN A 81 -2.37 -14.86 -18.03
N ALA A 82 -3.62 -15.20 -17.70
CA ALA A 82 -4.75 -14.32 -17.92
C ALA A 82 -4.62 -13.02 -17.10
N GLY A 83 -4.11 -13.10 -15.87
CA GLY A 83 -3.78 -11.95 -15.04
C GLY A 83 -2.64 -11.13 -15.66
N VAL A 84 -1.58 -11.75 -16.11
CA VAL A 84 -0.46 -11.07 -16.79
C VAL A 84 -0.93 -10.39 -18.08
N ASP A 85 -1.77 -11.01 -18.87
CA ASP A 85 -2.28 -10.48 -20.15
C ASP A 85 -3.07 -9.17 -19.97
N ILE A 86 -3.67 -8.95 -18.80
CA ILE A 86 -4.42 -7.72 -18.50
C ILE A 86 -3.59 -6.64 -17.80
N THR A 87 -2.41 -6.97 -17.29
CA THR A 87 -1.58 -6.06 -16.47
C THR A 87 -1.18 -4.76 -17.19
N GLY A 88 -1.20 -4.72 -18.50
CA GLY A 88 -0.93 -3.49 -19.27
C GLY A 88 -2.17 -2.66 -19.58
N ILE A 89 -3.35 -3.13 -19.23
CA ILE A 89 -4.65 -2.57 -19.66
C ILE A 89 -5.55 -2.27 -18.46
N ALA A 90 -5.69 -3.23 -17.54
CA ALA A 90 -6.41 -3.05 -16.28
C ALA A 90 -5.41 -2.77 -15.16
N PHE A 91 -5.79 -1.85 -14.29
CA PHE A 91 -5.04 -1.47 -13.11
C PHE A 91 -6.01 -1.31 -11.95
N ASP A 92 -5.61 -1.78 -10.80
CA ASP A 92 -6.34 -1.52 -9.57
C ASP A 92 -6.24 -0.01 -9.28
N PRO A 93 -7.36 0.72 -9.17
CA PRO A 93 -7.31 2.16 -8.99
C PRO A 93 -6.68 2.51 -7.65
N ILE A 94 -5.71 3.41 -7.67
CA ILE A 94 -5.02 3.84 -6.46
C ILE A 94 -4.92 5.36 -6.42
N GLU A 95 -5.06 5.92 -5.21
CA GLU A 95 -4.76 7.30 -4.90
C GLU A 95 -3.63 7.35 -3.88
N ASN A 96 -2.67 8.23 -4.09
CA ASN A 96 -1.57 8.44 -3.17
C ASN A 96 -1.36 9.94 -2.95
N THR A 97 -1.25 10.34 -1.68
CA THR A 97 -1.09 11.74 -1.25
C THR A 97 0.20 11.97 -0.47
N SER A 98 1.22 11.15 -0.69
CA SER A 98 2.51 11.27 0.02
C SER A 98 3.42 12.39 -0.49
N LEU A 99 3.14 12.96 -1.65
CA LEU A 99 3.99 13.97 -2.25
C LEU A 99 3.51 15.38 -1.92
N HIS A 100 4.45 16.27 -1.67
CA HIS A 100 4.19 17.67 -1.35
C HIS A 100 5.11 18.60 -2.16
N GLY A 101 4.55 19.65 -2.75
CA GLY A 101 5.30 20.68 -3.45
C GLY A 101 6.00 21.64 -2.46
N ASP A 102 7.12 22.21 -2.88
CA ASP A 102 7.91 23.14 -2.09
C ASP A 102 8.36 24.39 -2.88
N LYS A 103 7.73 24.63 -4.02
CA LYS A 103 8.08 25.69 -5.00
C LYS A 103 9.48 25.58 -5.62
N ALA A 104 10.27 24.59 -5.27
CA ALA A 104 11.63 24.41 -5.77
C ALA A 104 11.79 23.05 -6.47
N THR A 105 11.22 21.99 -5.89
CA THR A 105 11.34 20.63 -6.40
C THR A 105 10.50 20.43 -7.65
N ALA A 106 11.16 20.10 -8.74
CA ALA A 106 10.52 19.78 -10.02
C ALA A 106 10.44 18.26 -10.29
N ARG A 107 11.08 17.44 -9.47
CA ARG A 107 11.17 15.98 -9.63
C ARG A 107 10.66 15.29 -8.37
N PHE A 108 9.80 14.33 -8.56
CA PHE A 108 9.24 13.51 -7.48
C PHE A 108 9.29 12.04 -7.89
N ASP A 109 9.79 11.20 -7.02
CA ASP A 109 9.71 9.76 -7.22
C ASP A 109 8.25 9.30 -7.19
N VAL A 110 7.86 8.44 -8.11
CA VAL A 110 6.55 7.81 -8.06
C VAL A 110 6.56 6.79 -6.93
N PRO A 111 5.62 6.87 -5.97
CA PRO A 111 5.52 5.88 -4.90
C PRO A 111 5.44 4.46 -5.45
N SER A 112 6.12 3.52 -4.78
CA SER A 112 6.28 2.13 -5.25
C SER A 112 4.96 1.37 -5.43
N ASN A 113 3.90 1.83 -4.78
CA ASN A 113 2.54 1.29 -4.91
C ASN A 113 1.77 1.84 -6.12
N ILE A 114 2.38 2.69 -6.94
CA ILE A 114 1.77 3.18 -8.18
C ILE A 114 2.58 2.72 -9.38
N TYR A 115 2.03 1.80 -10.15
CA TYR A 115 2.65 1.33 -11.39
C TYR A 115 2.44 2.31 -12.55
N MET A 116 1.28 2.95 -12.62
CA MET A 116 0.94 3.90 -13.68
C MET A 116 0.25 5.13 -13.11
N VAL A 117 0.81 6.32 -13.40
CA VAL A 117 0.20 7.62 -13.06
C VAL A 117 -0.69 8.07 -14.22
N ARG A 118 -1.98 8.20 -13.97
CA ARG A 118 -2.98 8.70 -14.94
C ARG A 118 -3.16 10.20 -14.83
N ALA A 119 -3.15 10.71 -13.61
CA ALA A 119 -3.41 12.10 -13.33
C ALA A 119 -2.73 12.54 -12.04
N ILE A 120 -2.53 13.83 -11.93
CA ILE A 120 -2.06 14.49 -10.72
C ILE A 120 -3.06 15.56 -10.36
N ASP A 121 -3.54 15.54 -9.12
CA ASP A 121 -4.31 16.62 -8.53
C ASP A 121 -3.45 17.32 -7.48
N TYR A 122 -3.65 18.62 -7.29
CA TYR A 122 -3.03 19.37 -6.21
C TYR A 122 -4.12 19.94 -5.28
N ARG A 123 -3.80 20.03 -4.00
CA ARG A 123 -4.72 20.58 -3.00
C ARG A 123 -4.77 22.10 -3.12
N SER A 124 -5.81 22.61 -3.76
CA SER A 124 -5.94 24.04 -4.03
C SER A 124 -6.37 24.86 -2.81
N SER A 125 -7.07 24.23 -1.88
CA SER A 125 -7.45 24.84 -0.60
C SER A 125 -7.88 23.79 0.41
N VAL A 126 -7.71 24.13 1.68
CA VAL A 126 -8.18 23.36 2.83
C VAL A 126 -8.49 24.35 3.94
N THR A 127 -9.50 24.09 4.76
CA THR A 127 -9.71 24.89 5.96
C THR A 127 -8.64 24.54 6.98
N GLY A 128 -7.86 25.53 7.41
CA GLY A 128 -6.76 25.33 8.35
C GLY A 128 -6.56 26.55 9.24
N THR A 129 -5.86 26.34 10.35
CA THR A 129 -5.39 27.38 11.26
C THR A 129 -3.94 27.08 11.64
N THR A 130 -3.08 28.10 11.64
CA THR A 130 -1.70 27.95 12.10
C THR A 130 -1.69 27.84 13.61
N ILE A 131 -1.06 26.79 14.13
CA ILE A 131 -0.80 26.60 15.55
C ILE A 131 0.50 27.30 15.90
N HIS A 132 1.59 26.98 15.18
CA HIS A 132 2.88 27.64 15.33
C HIS A 132 3.59 27.77 13.98
N ALA A 133 3.99 28.99 13.60
CA ALA A 133 4.66 29.23 12.33
C ALA A 133 6.12 28.76 12.30
N CYS A 134 6.70 28.46 13.46
CA CYS A 134 8.12 28.09 13.65
C CYS A 134 9.12 29.20 13.24
N ASP A 135 8.68 30.44 13.20
CA ASP A 135 9.49 31.63 12.89
C ASP A 135 10.07 32.31 14.13
N ARG A 136 9.82 31.78 15.31
CA ARG A 136 10.37 32.14 16.62
C ARG A 136 10.69 30.86 17.43
N VAL A 137 11.55 31.00 18.44
CA VAL A 137 11.76 29.94 19.43
C VAL A 137 10.53 29.76 20.31
N PHE A 138 10.37 28.61 20.89
CA PHE A 138 9.37 28.35 21.92
C PHE A 138 9.70 29.13 23.18
N ASP A 139 8.71 29.57 23.93
CA ASP A 139 8.87 30.41 25.10
C ASP A 139 9.63 29.70 26.22
N GLU A 140 9.50 28.40 26.34
CA GLU A 140 10.10 27.59 27.39
C GLU A 140 10.94 26.45 26.80
N THR A 141 12.12 26.25 27.38
CA THR A 141 12.98 25.11 27.13
C THR A 141 13.20 24.40 28.46
N PRO A 142 12.31 23.49 28.88
CA PRO A 142 12.38 22.86 30.20
C PRO A 142 13.64 22.04 30.40
N ASP A 143 14.14 21.44 29.34
CA ASP A 143 15.31 20.57 29.39
C ASP A 143 16.59 21.26 28.94
N SER A 144 17.65 21.13 29.77
CA SER A 144 18.96 21.76 29.54
C SER A 144 19.69 21.21 28.32
N ASP A 145 19.31 20.01 27.87
CA ASP A 145 19.94 19.32 26.75
C ASP A 145 19.40 19.72 25.40
N PHE A 146 18.31 20.51 25.40
CA PHE A 146 17.75 21.14 24.21
C PHE A 146 18.16 22.59 24.09
N THR A 147 18.71 22.96 22.93
CA THR A 147 18.98 24.35 22.57
C THR A 147 18.14 24.75 21.41
N GLN A 148 17.44 25.86 21.52
CA GLN A 148 16.56 26.38 20.47
C GLN A 148 17.20 27.54 19.71
N ALA A 149 16.95 27.59 18.41
CA ALA A 149 17.27 28.72 17.55
C ALA A 149 16.25 28.83 16.41
N VAL A 150 16.15 30.00 15.83
CA VAL A 150 15.46 30.19 14.56
C VAL A 150 16.46 30.00 13.44
N ASP A 151 16.13 29.16 12.45
CA ASP A 151 16.95 28.98 11.26
C ASP A 151 16.30 29.75 10.09
N ASP A 152 17.05 30.64 9.47
CA ASP A 152 16.64 31.45 8.31
C ASP A 152 17.29 30.97 7.00
N GLN A 153 18.02 29.87 7.04
CA GLN A 153 18.68 29.26 5.89
C GLN A 153 18.00 27.95 5.48
N ASP A 154 17.54 27.17 6.45
CA ASP A 154 16.96 25.85 6.23
C ASP A 154 15.50 25.81 6.70
N PHE A 155 14.58 26.07 5.80
CA PHE A 155 13.14 26.19 6.09
C PHE A 155 12.29 25.80 4.87
N LYS A 156 11.01 25.58 5.08
CA LYS A 156 9.99 25.41 4.05
C LYS A 156 9.11 26.63 3.88
N SER A 157 8.79 27.32 4.97
CA SER A 157 7.92 28.49 4.95
C SER A 157 8.42 29.59 5.89
N GLY A 158 9.08 30.60 5.34
CA GLY A 158 9.56 31.75 6.11
C GLY A 158 10.83 31.47 6.89
N LYS A 159 10.74 30.79 8.02
CA LYS A 159 11.85 30.34 8.88
C LYS A 159 11.44 29.02 9.54
N SER A 160 12.40 28.33 10.16
CA SER A 160 12.12 27.12 10.91
C SER A 160 12.59 27.21 12.36
N LEU A 161 11.95 26.46 13.24
CA LEU A 161 12.41 26.21 14.59
C LEU A 161 13.46 25.12 14.55
N LYS A 162 14.66 25.45 14.96
CA LYS A 162 15.80 24.51 15.07
C LYS A 162 16.00 24.14 16.54
N ILE A 163 15.99 22.85 16.82
CA ILE A 163 16.28 22.28 18.12
C ILE A 163 17.56 21.45 18.00
N THR A 164 18.59 21.79 18.79
CA THR A 164 19.80 21.00 18.88
C THR A 164 19.74 20.17 20.16
N VAL A 165 19.77 18.87 20.02
CA VAL A 165 19.78 17.87 21.11
C VAL A 165 21.23 17.61 21.49
N GLY A 166 21.55 17.75 22.78
CA GLY A 166 22.87 17.47 23.35
C GLY A 166 23.17 15.97 23.43
N VAL A 167 24.40 15.66 23.85
CA VAL A 167 24.84 14.26 24.01
C VAL A 167 24.17 13.54 25.18
N ASP A 168 23.65 14.30 26.14
CA ASP A 168 22.98 13.82 27.35
C ASP A 168 21.45 13.82 27.19
N GLY A 169 20.95 14.22 26.01
CA GLY A 169 19.51 14.20 25.69
C GLY A 169 18.92 12.80 25.87
N SER A 170 17.75 12.73 26.46
CA SER A 170 17.10 11.47 26.86
C SER A 170 15.62 11.46 26.49
N PRO A 171 15.00 10.26 26.35
CA PRO A 171 13.57 10.16 26.12
C PRO A 171 12.76 10.90 27.18
N GLY A 172 11.79 11.70 26.72
CA GLY A 172 11.00 12.57 27.57
C GLY A 172 11.47 14.02 27.63
N ASP A 173 12.66 14.34 27.07
CA ASP A 173 13.12 15.72 26.94
C ASP A 173 12.23 16.48 25.94
N PHE A 174 11.87 17.72 26.26
CA PHE A 174 10.91 18.47 25.48
C PHE A 174 11.14 20.00 25.51
N VAL A 175 10.51 20.68 24.56
CA VAL A 175 10.38 22.12 24.53
C VAL A 175 8.90 22.48 24.41
N THR A 176 8.48 23.57 25.05
CA THR A 176 7.07 23.99 25.06
C THR A 176 6.89 25.47 24.69
N ASP A 177 5.72 25.78 24.18
CA ASP A 177 5.32 27.13 23.81
C ASP A 177 3.89 27.43 24.24
N SER A 178 3.69 28.62 24.73
CA SER A 178 2.35 29.16 24.99
C SER A 178 1.81 29.79 23.71
N ILE A 179 0.67 29.32 23.24
CA ILE A 179 -0.01 29.86 22.07
C ILE A 179 -1.32 30.56 22.47
N GLY A 180 -1.83 31.38 21.59
CA GLY A 180 -3.17 31.93 21.81
C GLY A 180 -4.23 30.83 21.80
N SER A 181 -5.29 30.95 22.56
CA SER A 181 -6.37 29.96 22.62
C SER A 181 -6.94 29.68 21.25
N LEU A 182 -6.85 28.40 20.83
CA LEU A 182 -7.33 27.90 19.55
C LEU A 182 -8.44 26.87 19.78
N ASP A 183 -9.53 26.99 19.05
CA ASP A 183 -10.56 25.96 18.96
C ASP A 183 -10.21 25.04 17.77
N LEU A 184 -9.75 23.83 18.08
CA LEU A 184 -9.38 22.81 17.09
C LEU A 184 -10.49 21.80 16.81
N SER A 185 -11.67 21.93 17.43
CA SER A 185 -12.79 20.98 17.32
C SER A 185 -13.30 20.72 15.88
N ARG A 186 -12.96 21.61 14.95
CA ARG A 186 -13.37 21.52 13.53
C ARG A 186 -12.29 20.92 12.63
N TYR A 187 -11.12 20.66 13.16
CA TYR A 187 -9.99 20.15 12.39
C TYR A 187 -9.86 18.65 12.57
N THR A 188 -9.16 18.01 11.68
CA THR A 188 -9.04 16.55 11.64
C THR A 188 -7.60 16.09 11.69
N HIS A 189 -6.65 16.94 11.31
CA HIS A 189 -5.23 16.59 11.22
C HIS A 189 -4.36 17.76 11.66
N LEU A 190 -3.22 17.40 12.25
CA LEU A 190 -2.06 18.26 12.42
C LEU A 190 -1.13 18.07 11.23
N GLU A 191 -0.73 19.16 10.59
CA GLU A 191 0.19 19.15 9.45
C GLU A 191 1.37 20.08 9.71
N GLY A 192 2.51 19.73 9.12
CA GLY A 192 3.72 20.54 9.21
C GLY A 192 4.89 19.86 8.52
N TRP A 193 6.09 20.35 8.83
CA TRP A 193 7.32 19.81 8.31
C TRP A 193 8.29 19.46 9.42
N ILE A 194 9.02 18.37 9.24
CA ILE A 194 10.10 17.91 10.12
C ILE A 194 11.33 17.58 9.27
N LYS A 195 12.52 17.92 9.79
CA LYS A 195 13.81 17.52 9.25
C LYS A 195 14.74 17.17 10.40
N SER A 196 15.62 16.20 10.23
CA SER A 196 16.61 15.85 11.23
C SER A 196 17.95 15.49 10.58
N THR A 197 19.05 15.76 11.26
CA THR A 197 20.39 15.31 10.81
C THR A 197 20.58 13.78 10.89
N VAL A 198 19.71 13.09 11.63
CA VAL A 198 19.69 11.62 11.75
C VAL A 198 18.38 11.10 11.20
N ALA A 199 18.37 9.85 10.73
CA ALA A 199 17.12 9.22 10.32
C ALA A 199 16.22 8.97 11.53
N LEU A 200 14.94 9.38 11.40
CA LEU A 200 13.90 9.18 12.41
C LEU A 200 13.01 8.00 12.00
N THR A 201 12.66 7.19 12.98
CA THR A 201 11.57 6.21 12.86
C THR A 201 10.26 6.83 13.34
N ALA A 202 9.13 6.21 13.05
CA ALA A 202 7.84 6.70 13.55
C ALA A 202 7.85 6.73 15.08
N ALA A 203 7.24 7.77 15.65
CA ALA A 203 7.18 8.02 17.09
C ALA A 203 8.51 8.35 17.80
N ASP A 204 9.60 8.66 17.07
CA ASP A 204 10.83 9.17 17.72
C ASP A 204 10.62 10.57 18.31
N TYR A 205 9.71 11.35 17.71
CA TYR A 205 9.25 12.63 18.20
C TYR A 205 7.73 12.65 18.31
N LYS A 206 7.23 13.41 19.28
CA LYS A 206 5.80 13.68 19.48
C LYS A 206 5.51 15.17 19.47
N VAL A 207 4.33 15.52 19.03
CA VAL A 207 3.75 16.86 19.21
C VAL A 207 2.61 16.74 20.19
N HIS A 208 2.68 17.53 21.24
CA HIS A 208 1.66 17.64 22.28
C HIS A 208 0.88 18.93 22.14
N LEU A 209 -0.43 18.86 22.35
CA LEU A 209 -1.32 20.02 22.41
C LEU A 209 -2.16 19.92 23.68
N ASP A 210 -2.32 21.05 24.40
CA ASP A 210 -3.12 21.03 25.61
C ASP A 210 -3.86 22.34 25.86
N ASN A 211 -4.91 22.26 26.70
CA ASN A 211 -5.64 23.39 27.22
C ASN A 211 -5.06 23.91 28.56
N GLY A 212 -3.96 23.36 29.01
CA GLY A 212 -3.11 23.73 30.14
C GLY A 212 -1.65 23.84 29.70
N ALA A 213 -0.71 23.60 30.59
CA ALA A 213 0.70 23.46 30.25
C ALA A 213 0.98 22.03 29.80
N VAL A 214 1.41 21.83 28.56
CA VAL A 214 1.75 20.50 28.03
C VAL A 214 2.78 19.80 28.92
N LEU A 215 2.66 18.47 29.01
CA LEU A 215 3.52 17.58 29.81
C LEU A 215 3.57 17.89 31.33
N ALA A 216 2.78 18.86 31.80
CA ALA A 216 2.83 19.27 33.21
C ALA A 216 2.08 18.33 34.15
N ASP A 217 0.97 17.75 33.69
CA ASP A 217 0.08 16.90 34.50
C ASP A 217 -0.02 15.44 33.98
N GLY A 218 0.69 15.13 32.90
CA GLY A 218 0.75 13.79 32.29
C GLY A 218 -0.49 13.40 31.48
N THR A 219 -1.37 14.36 31.17
CA THR A 219 -2.61 14.13 30.39
C THR A 219 -2.85 15.26 29.41
N ASP A 220 -2.06 15.31 28.34
CA ASP A 220 -2.30 16.27 27.26
C ASP A 220 -3.57 15.91 26.46
N LYS A 221 -4.20 16.92 25.85
CA LYS A 221 -5.37 16.74 24.99
C LYS A 221 -5.03 15.90 23.76
N GLU A 222 -3.90 16.20 23.15
CA GLU A 222 -3.36 15.48 22.01
C GLU A 222 -1.89 15.11 22.26
N SER A 223 -1.53 13.86 21.98
CA SER A 223 -0.16 13.36 21.98
C SER A 223 0.07 12.61 20.67
N LEU A 224 0.68 13.28 19.71
CA LEU A 224 0.69 12.85 18.31
C LEU A 224 2.08 12.37 17.90
N ASP A 225 2.19 11.11 17.52
CA ASP A 225 3.43 10.51 17.01
C ASP A 225 3.79 11.12 15.65
N MET A 226 5.03 11.59 15.51
CA MET A 226 5.54 12.06 14.23
C MET A 226 5.94 10.88 13.33
N PRO A 227 5.75 10.98 12.01
CA PRO A 227 6.14 9.92 11.10
C PRO A 227 7.65 9.80 10.97
N ALA A 228 8.11 8.68 10.40
CA ALA A 228 9.51 8.49 10.03
C ALA A 228 9.98 9.58 9.05
N ALA A 229 11.24 10.01 9.20
CA ALA A 229 11.90 10.96 8.31
C ALA A 229 13.32 10.52 7.98
N SER A 230 13.72 10.65 6.72
CA SER A 230 15.10 10.40 6.31
C SER A 230 16.03 11.50 6.80
N ALA A 231 17.30 11.15 7.08
CA ALA A 231 18.31 12.13 7.48
C ALA A 231 18.45 13.24 6.42
N ASP A 232 18.58 14.46 6.89
CA ASP A 232 18.80 15.69 6.09
C ASP A 232 17.71 16.02 5.06
N ILE A 233 16.54 15.35 5.13
CA ILE A 233 15.44 15.57 4.20
C ILE A 233 14.23 16.15 4.93
N TRP A 234 13.72 17.28 4.45
CA TRP A 234 12.44 17.81 4.90
C TRP A 234 11.30 16.84 4.57
N THR A 235 10.63 16.35 5.58
CA THR A 235 9.49 15.44 5.48
C THR A 235 8.22 16.17 5.90
N TYR A 236 7.25 16.22 5.00
CA TYR A 236 5.91 16.70 5.35
C TYR A 236 5.19 15.65 6.17
N PHE A 237 4.51 16.09 7.22
CA PHE A 237 3.66 15.21 8.02
C PHE A 237 2.21 15.68 8.02
N SER A 238 1.31 14.71 8.11
CA SER A 238 -0.11 14.92 8.32
C SER A 238 -0.59 13.82 9.27
N VAL A 239 -0.79 14.16 10.53
CA VAL A 239 -1.14 13.23 11.61
C VAL A 239 -2.58 13.50 12.03
N LYS A 240 -3.38 12.48 12.17
CA LYS A 240 -4.77 12.61 12.58
C LYS A 240 -4.84 13.05 14.04
N LEU A 241 -5.69 14.03 14.35
CA LEU A 241 -6.05 14.37 15.72
C LEU A 241 -6.90 13.24 16.32
N ASP A 242 -6.64 12.92 17.59
CA ASP A 242 -7.30 11.78 18.25
C ASP A 242 -8.75 12.10 18.65
N ASN A 243 -8.95 13.20 19.38
CA ASN A 243 -10.26 13.61 19.90
C ASN A 243 -10.52 15.11 19.68
N PRO A 244 -10.50 15.61 18.44
CA PRO A 244 -10.55 17.05 18.16
C PRO A 244 -11.82 17.73 18.71
N GLU A 245 -12.92 16.99 18.91
CA GLU A 245 -14.16 17.54 19.50
C GLU A 245 -13.97 18.08 20.93
N ASP A 246 -12.96 17.61 21.65
CA ASP A 246 -12.62 18.05 23.01
C ASP A 246 -11.59 19.20 23.00
N ASP A 247 -11.02 19.54 21.84
CA ASP A 247 -9.95 20.53 21.67
C ASP A 247 -10.50 21.95 21.46
N THR A 248 -11.39 22.39 22.31
CA THR A 248 -12.10 23.66 22.16
C THR A 248 -11.30 24.87 22.61
N ALA A 249 -10.19 24.69 23.32
CA ALA A 249 -9.41 25.79 23.90
C ALA A 249 -7.92 25.39 24.10
N ILE A 250 -7.25 24.97 23.04
CA ILE A 250 -5.82 24.66 23.08
C ILE A 250 -5.01 25.94 23.26
N ILE A 251 -4.14 25.99 24.28
CA ILE A 251 -3.33 27.15 24.63
C ILE A 251 -1.83 26.90 24.66
N SER A 252 -1.40 25.64 24.51
CA SER A 252 0.02 25.28 24.51
C SER A 252 0.33 24.18 23.48
N ILE A 253 1.59 24.18 23.04
CA ILE A 253 2.18 23.16 22.16
C ILE A 253 3.52 22.72 22.76
N GLY A 254 3.83 21.42 22.67
CA GLY A 254 5.11 20.85 23.05
C GLY A 254 5.68 19.95 21.96
N LEU A 255 7.00 19.88 21.90
CA LEU A 255 7.74 18.94 21.05
C LEU A 255 8.60 18.09 21.98
N GLU A 256 8.33 16.78 22.03
CA GLU A 256 9.01 15.82 22.88
C GLU A 256 9.86 14.88 22.04
N MET A 257 11.07 14.56 22.51
CA MET A 257 11.88 13.45 22.03
C MET A 257 11.49 12.21 22.79
N ASP A 258 10.80 11.26 22.14
CA ASP A 258 10.33 10.01 22.76
C ASP A 258 11.38 8.88 22.69
N GLN A 259 12.32 8.98 21.75
CA GLN A 259 13.41 8.00 21.60
C GLN A 259 14.76 8.69 21.49
N ASP A 260 15.73 8.24 22.27
CA ASP A 260 17.11 8.73 22.19
C ASP A 260 17.75 8.37 20.84
N LYS A 261 18.21 9.39 20.13
CA LYS A 261 18.95 9.27 18.86
C LYS A 261 20.39 9.76 18.97
N GLY A 262 20.86 10.01 20.20
CA GLY A 262 22.13 10.69 20.45
C GLY A 262 22.11 12.17 20.07
N ALA A 263 23.26 12.81 20.06
CA ALA A 263 23.35 14.22 19.69
C ALA A 263 22.96 14.44 18.21
N HIS A 264 21.96 15.28 17.98
CA HIS A 264 21.49 15.59 16.64
C HIS A 264 20.80 16.95 16.60
N THR A 265 20.37 17.37 15.42
CA THR A 265 19.55 18.57 15.25
C THR A 265 18.26 18.19 14.53
N VAL A 266 17.14 18.71 15.02
CA VAL A 266 15.83 18.57 14.38
C VAL A 266 15.25 19.95 14.08
N TRP A 267 14.57 20.10 12.97
CA TRP A 267 13.86 21.31 12.58
C TRP A 267 12.38 21.00 12.42
N PHE A 268 11.56 21.95 12.87
CA PHE A 268 10.12 21.96 12.61
C PHE A 268 9.76 23.24 11.87
N ASP A 269 8.76 23.16 11.00
CA ASP A 269 8.29 24.31 10.26
C ASP A 269 6.78 24.21 10.01
N HIS A 270 6.11 25.35 10.15
CA HIS A 270 4.73 25.60 9.78
C HIS A 270 3.73 24.54 10.31
N ILE A 271 3.61 24.44 11.63
CA ILE A 271 2.66 23.54 12.30
C ILE A 271 1.26 24.16 12.24
N GLN A 272 0.30 23.45 11.66
CA GLN A 272 -1.08 23.89 11.47
C GLN A 272 -2.08 22.77 11.71
N ALA A 273 -3.28 23.11 12.17
CA ALA A 273 -4.41 22.19 12.16
C ALA A 273 -5.23 22.40 10.89
N VAL A 274 -5.64 21.31 10.24
CA VAL A 274 -6.41 21.33 9.00
C VAL A 274 -7.63 20.41 9.07
N ASN A 275 -8.69 20.77 8.36
CA ASN A 275 -9.83 19.89 8.13
C ASN A 275 -9.72 19.27 6.75
N THR A 276 -9.19 18.07 6.68
CA THR A 276 -8.97 17.34 5.42
C THR A 276 -10.27 17.04 4.66
N ASN A 277 -11.41 16.99 5.36
CA ASN A 277 -12.73 16.82 4.74
C ASN A 277 -13.16 18.04 3.89
N THR A 278 -12.54 19.20 4.11
CA THR A 278 -12.80 20.43 3.34
C THR A 278 -11.80 20.62 2.19
N ALA A 279 -10.86 19.70 2.02
CA ALA A 279 -9.84 19.78 1.00
C ALA A 279 -10.46 19.82 -0.40
N ARG A 280 -10.03 20.80 -1.20
CA ARG A 280 -10.39 20.92 -2.60
C ARG A 280 -9.20 20.53 -3.47
N TRP A 281 -9.45 19.66 -4.41
CA TRP A 281 -8.45 19.15 -5.34
C TRP A 281 -8.72 19.67 -6.75
N ASN A 282 -7.69 20.21 -7.38
CA ASN A 282 -7.74 20.64 -8.77
C ASN A 282 -6.79 19.77 -9.61
N ARG A 283 -7.27 19.40 -10.80
CA ARG A 283 -6.46 18.64 -11.75
C ARG A 283 -5.30 19.49 -12.24
N LEU A 284 -4.06 18.95 -12.10
CA LEU A 284 -2.88 19.54 -12.73
C LEU A 284 -2.92 19.26 -14.24
N PRO A 285 -2.94 20.29 -15.09
CA PRO A 285 -2.97 20.10 -16.54
C PRO A 285 -1.79 19.26 -17.06
N LYS A 286 -2.05 18.36 -18.01
CA LYS A 286 -1.05 17.41 -18.51
C LYS A 286 0.18 18.07 -19.13
N ASN A 287 0.04 19.29 -19.65
CA ASN A 287 1.17 20.06 -20.17
C ASN A 287 2.10 20.64 -19.09
N LEU A 288 1.73 20.55 -17.82
CA LEU A 288 2.52 21.02 -16.69
C LEU A 288 3.35 19.91 -16.02
N TRP A 289 3.20 18.67 -16.46
CA TRP A 289 3.94 17.53 -15.94
C TRP A 289 4.10 16.42 -16.98
N HIS A 290 5.12 15.58 -16.81
CA HIS A 290 5.34 14.36 -17.60
C HIS A 290 6.04 13.31 -16.73
N LEU A 291 6.04 12.06 -17.16
CA LEU A 291 6.78 10.98 -16.50
C LEU A 291 8.20 10.91 -17.06
N GLY A 292 9.16 10.63 -16.20
CA GLY A 292 10.54 10.32 -16.59
C GLY A 292 10.59 9.09 -17.50
N GLN A 293 11.55 9.05 -18.39
CA GLN A 293 11.69 7.92 -19.33
C GLN A 293 12.54 6.77 -18.76
N GLU A 294 13.46 7.08 -17.86
CA GLU A 294 14.44 6.12 -17.33
C GLU A 294 14.15 5.66 -15.90
N SER A 295 13.40 6.45 -15.16
CA SER A 295 12.97 6.13 -13.80
C SER A 295 11.50 6.49 -13.60
N PRO A 296 10.79 5.86 -12.65
CA PRO A 296 9.41 6.20 -12.35
C PRO A 296 9.33 7.54 -11.58
N GLU A 297 9.68 8.63 -12.26
CA GLU A 297 9.65 9.99 -11.74
C GLU A 297 8.54 10.82 -12.38
N ILE A 298 7.98 11.72 -11.59
CA ILE A 298 7.13 12.81 -12.07
C ILE A 298 8.00 14.04 -12.23
N LEU A 299 7.98 14.62 -13.41
CA LEU A 299 8.71 15.84 -13.75
C LEU A 299 7.71 16.97 -13.94
N LEU A 300 7.74 17.97 -13.07
CA LEU A 300 6.96 19.18 -13.24
C LEU A 300 7.71 20.18 -14.12
N THR A 301 6.98 20.86 -14.98
CA THR A 301 7.50 22.05 -15.66
C THR A 301 7.62 23.21 -14.67
N THR A 302 8.35 24.27 -15.00
CA THR A 302 8.39 25.49 -14.18
C THR A 302 6.97 26.03 -13.89
N GLY A 303 6.06 25.97 -14.87
CA GLY A 303 4.66 26.33 -14.67
C GLY A 303 3.96 25.36 -13.70
N GLY A 304 4.27 24.07 -13.75
CA GLY A 304 3.75 23.06 -12.83
C GLY A 304 4.21 23.32 -11.39
N VAL A 305 5.50 23.57 -11.19
CA VAL A 305 6.06 23.92 -9.86
C VAL A 305 5.37 25.15 -9.27
N ASN A 306 5.16 26.19 -10.08
CA ASN A 306 4.48 27.40 -9.63
C ASN A 306 3.00 27.18 -9.27
N VAL A 307 2.28 26.35 -10.04
CA VAL A 307 0.87 26.02 -9.80
C VAL A 307 0.71 25.16 -8.54
N VAL A 308 1.56 24.16 -8.39
CA VAL A 308 1.56 23.28 -7.20
C VAL A 308 1.94 24.07 -5.96
N GLY A 309 2.95 24.91 -6.04
CA GLY A 309 3.38 25.74 -4.91
C GLY A 309 3.82 24.91 -3.71
N TYR A 310 3.22 25.15 -2.56
CA TYR A 310 3.37 24.41 -1.31
C TYR A 310 2.19 23.45 -1.06
N SER A 311 1.62 22.90 -2.09
CA SER A 311 0.42 22.08 -1.98
C SER A 311 0.75 20.60 -1.91
N LEU A 312 -0.10 19.86 -1.22
CA LEU A 312 -0.12 18.40 -1.27
C LEU A 312 -0.51 17.95 -2.68
N LEU A 313 0.17 16.95 -3.18
CA LEU A 313 -0.12 16.31 -4.47
C LEU A 313 -0.87 15.01 -4.24
N LYS A 314 -1.91 14.79 -5.02
CA LYS A 314 -2.62 13.52 -5.09
C LYS A 314 -2.36 12.88 -6.44
N LEU A 315 -1.65 11.77 -6.42
CA LEU A 315 -1.44 10.94 -7.60
C LEU A 315 -2.65 10.03 -7.78
N ILE A 316 -3.21 10.06 -8.96
CA ILE A 316 -4.29 9.16 -9.36
C ILE A 316 -3.72 8.24 -10.43
N GLY A 317 -3.74 6.97 -10.14
CA GLY A 317 -3.11 5.99 -10.99
C GLY A 317 -3.70 4.61 -10.81
N GLY A 318 -2.88 3.63 -11.05
CA GLY A 318 -3.21 2.24 -10.81
C GLY A 318 -1.97 1.44 -10.48
N ASP A 319 -2.18 0.44 -9.66
CA ASP A 319 -1.19 -0.60 -9.43
C ASP A 319 -1.47 -1.78 -10.37
N ARG A 320 -0.53 -2.69 -10.47
CA ARG A 320 -0.74 -3.95 -11.20
C ARG A 320 -1.76 -4.79 -10.45
N PRO A 321 -2.70 -5.42 -11.16
CA PRO A 321 -3.57 -6.39 -10.53
C PRO A 321 -2.74 -7.48 -9.82
N VAL A 322 -3.17 -7.87 -8.64
CA VAL A 322 -2.54 -8.96 -7.88
C VAL A 322 -2.63 -10.24 -8.70
N LEU A 323 -1.50 -10.90 -8.96
CA LEU A 323 -1.48 -12.19 -9.63
C LEU A 323 -2.05 -13.27 -8.70
N LEU A 324 -2.93 -14.09 -9.25
CA LEU A 324 -3.55 -15.20 -8.50
C LEU A 324 -2.57 -16.38 -8.45
N SER A 325 -1.61 -16.31 -7.53
CA SER A 325 -0.55 -17.32 -7.35
C SER A 325 -0.89 -18.41 -6.33
N ALA A 326 -1.93 -18.23 -5.54
CA ALA A 326 -2.41 -19.18 -4.54
C ALA A 326 -3.94 -19.09 -4.39
N ASP A 327 -4.57 -20.15 -3.88
CA ASP A 327 -6.03 -20.26 -3.76
C ASP A 327 -6.66 -19.16 -2.87
N ALA A 328 -5.90 -18.67 -1.87
CA ALA A 328 -6.34 -17.59 -1.00
C ALA A 328 -6.11 -16.18 -1.58
N THR A 329 -5.41 -16.08 -2.73
CA THR A 329 -5.11 -14.79 -3.34
C THR A 329 -6.35 -14.26 -4.04
N THR A 330 -6.72 -13.01 -3.77
CA THR A 330 -7.82 -12.32 -4.42
C THR A 330 -7.27 -11.21 -5.33
N THR A 331 -8.00 -10.91 -6.40
CA THR A 331 -7.70 -9.79 -7.31
C THR A 331 -8.95 -8.97 -7.52
N GLU A 332 -8.79 -7.67 -7.74
CA GLU A 332 -9.89 -6.77 -8.12
C GLU A 332 -10.22 -6.84 -9.61
N THR A 333 -9.42 -7.58 -10.38
CA THR A 333 -9.70 -7.80 -11.80
C THR A 333 -10.99 -8.59 -11.97
N HIS A 334 -11.82 -8.18 -12.93
CA HIS A 334 -13.11 -8.83 -13.20
C HIS A 334 -12.96 -10.34 -13.44
N ALA A 335 -13.58 -11.13 -12.59
CA ALA A 335 -13.51 -12.59 -12.62
C ALA A 335 -13.92 -13.16 -14.00
N SER A 336 -14.93 -12.60 -14.65
CA SER A 336 -15.38 -13.03 -15.99
C SER A 336 -14.26 -12.96 -17.03
N TYR A 337 -13.46 -11.90 -17.03
CA TYR A 337 -12.32 -11.79 -17.94
C TYR A 337 -11.29 -12.90 -17.67
N ILE A 338 -10.89 -13.08 -16.42
CA ILE A 338 -9.89 -14.10 -16.03
C ILE A 338 -10.40 -15.50 -16.43
N ILE A 339 -11.66 -15.82 -16.12
CA ILE A 339 -12.28 -17.10 -16.45
C ILE A 339 -12.26 -17.34 -17.97
N TYR A 340 -12.74 -16.38 -18.78
CA TYR A 340 -12.80 -16.55 -20.23
C TYR A 340 -11.41 -16.63 -20.86
N ARG A 341 -10.47 -15.82 -20.41
CA ARG A 341 -9.10 -15.81 -20.91
C ARG A 341 -8.36 -17.10 -20.55
N ALA A 342 -8.42 -17.54 -19.29
CA ALA A 342 -7.80 -18.76 -18.82
C ALA A 342 -8.40 -20.00 -19.53
N THR A 343 -9.73 -20.05 -19.69
CA THR A 343 -10.40 -21.13 -20.43
C THR A 343 -9.93 -21.18 -21.89
N GLY A 344 -9.83 -20.01 -22.54
CA GLY A 344 -9.27 -19.91 -23.89
C GLY A 344 -7.85 -20.43 -24.00
N LEU A 345 -6.98 -20.06 -23.05
CA LEU A 345 -5.59 -20.53 -22.98
C LEU A 345 -5.50 -22.06 -22.78
N LEU A 346 -6.30 -22.61 -21.87
CA LEU A 346 -6.33 -24.06 -21.62
C LEU A 346 -6.79 -24.85 -22.87
N MET A 347 -7.84 -24.35 -23.53
CA MET A 347 -8.33 -24.98 -24.76
C MET A 347 -7.32 -24.88 -25.91
N ALA A 348 -6.65 -23.71 -26.05
CA ALA A 348 -5.63 -23.51 -27.06
C ALA A 348 -4.40 -24.42 -26.84
N ALA A 349 -3.99 -24.62 -25.59
CA ALA A 349 -2.87 -25.49 -25.24
C ALA A 349 -3.15 -26.96 -25.56
N ARG A 350 -4.43 -27.37 -25.61
CA ARG A 350 -4.87 -28.74 -25.90
C ARG A 350 -5.36 -28.96 -27.33
N GLY A 351 -5.63 -27.87 -28.05
CA GLY A 351 -5.96 -27.93 -29.47
C GLY A 351 -4.76 -28.31 -30.29
N GLY A 352 -4.69 -29.55 -30.72
CA GLY A 352 -3.76 -29.96 -31.80
C GLY A 352 -4.21 -29.35 -33.15
N GLY A 353 -3.47 -29.68 -34.22
CA GLY A 353 -3.92 -29.35 -35.60
C GLY A 353 -5.28 -30.00 -35.93
N PRO A 354 -5.94 -29.57 -36.99
CA PRO A 354 -7.31 -30.01 -37.35
C PRO A 354 -7.52 -31.52 -37.37
N SER A 355 -6.45 -32.32 -37.60
CA SER A 355 -6.49 -33.76 -37.62
C SER A 355 -6.34 -34.42 -36.24
N THR A 356 -5.96 -33.67 -35.22
CA THR A 356 -5.67 -34.16 -33.87
C THR A 356 -6.56 -33.52 -32.79
N ASP A 357 -7.49 -32.63 -33.18
CA ASP A 357 -8.45 -31.96 -32.29
C ASP A 357 -9.90 -32.42 -32.67
N PRO A 358 -10.31 -33.64 -32.34
CA PRO A 358 -11.63 -34.16 -32.68
C PRO A 358 -12.77 -33.37 -31.98
N GLU A 359 -12.48 -32.74 -30.87
CA GLU A 359 -13.43 -31.91 -30.13
C GLU A 359 -13.43 -30.43 -30.56
N ASN A 360 -12.63 -30.08 -31.55
CA ASN A 360 -12.53 -28.73 -32.08
C ASN A 360 -12.16 -27.65 -31.00
N LYS A 361 -11.31 -28.05 -30.05
CA LYS A 361 -10.91 -27.19 -28.91
C LYS A 361 -10.19 -25.94 -29.39
N GLY A 362 -9.36 -26.06 -30.43
CA GLY A 362 -8.65 -24.93 -31.01
C GLY A 362 -9.60 -23.83 -31.55
N ASN A 363 -10.68 -24.22 -32.22
CA ASN A 363 -11.69 -23.25 -32.67
C ASN A 363 -12.55 -22.72 -31.53
N ARG A 364 -12.86 -23.56 -30.54
CA ARG A 364 -13.62 -23.13 -29.34
C ARG A 364 -12.82 -22.16 -28.48
N SER A 365 -11.49 -22.26 -28.44
CA SER A 365 -10.64 -21.29 -27.75
C SER A 365 -10.82 -19.87 -28.28
N GLY A 366 -10.97 -19.72 -29.60
CA GLY A 366 -11.27 -18.41 -30.23
C GLY A 366 -12.55 -17.76 -29.73
N GLY A 367 -13.59 -18.56 -29.46
CA GLY A 367 -14.82 -18.07 -28.83
C GLY A 367 -14.60 -17.51 -27.43
N TRP A 368 -13.81 -18.19 -26.60
CA TRP A 368 -13.48 -17.74 -25.25
C TRP A 368 -12.61 -16.47 -25.25
N PHE A 369 -11.63 -16.37 -26.16
CA PHE A 369 -10.86 -15.15 -26.33
C PHE A 369 -11.75 -13.97 -26.78
N GLY A 370 -12.72 -14.24 -27.67
CA GLY A 370 -13.71 -13.25 -28.08
C GLY A 370 -14.56 -12.73 -26.91
N LEU A 371 -14.98 -13.61 -26.01
CA LEU A 371 -15.69 -13.22 -24.79
C LEU A 371 -14.81 -12.39 -23.85
N ALA A 372 -13.54 -12.78 -23.66
CA ALA A 372 -12.59 -12.00 -22.88
C ALA A 372 -12.40 -10.58 -23.45
N GLU A 373 -12.29 -10.44 -24.76
CA GLU A 373 -12.18 -9.13 -25.41
C GLU A 373 -13.49 -8.30 -25.30
N GLN A 374 -14.65 -8.95 -25.27
CA GLN A 374 -15.92 -8.26 -24.98
C GLN A 374 -15.97 -7.72 -23.55
N GLU A 375 -15.48 -8.50 -22.57
CA GLU A 375 -15.40 -8.03 -21.18
C GLU A 375 -14.45 -6.83 -21.05
N LYS A 376 -13.28 -6.84 -21.72
CA LYS A 376 -12.40 -5.67 -21.74
C LYS A 376 -13.15 -4.40 -22.21
N ARG A 377 -13.91 -4.49 -23.28
CA ARG A 377 -14.70 -3.36 -23.81
C ARG A 377 -15.78 -2.94 -22.83
N ARG A 378 -16.48 -3.91 -22.22
CA ARG A 378 -17.56 -3.64 -21.26
C ARG A 378 -17.09 -2.84 -20.06
N PHE A 379 -15.86 -3.11 -19.58
CA PHE A 379 -15.28 -2.43 -18.43
C PHE A 379 -14.39 -1.23 -18.80
N GLY A 380 -14.38 -0.81 -20.06
CA GLY A 380 -13.60 0.36 -20.49
C GLY A 380 -12.09 0.17 -20.41
N LEU A 381 -11.63 -1.07 -20.55
CA LEU A 381 -10.22 -1.45 -20.49
C LEU A 381 -9.52 -1.35 -21.86
N LEU A 382 -10.18 -0.80 -22.86
CA LEU A 382 -9.65 -0.54 -24.22
C LEU A 382 -9.71 0.94 -24.55
#